data_ab4e142eb36780aac51a43516f02be43
#
_entry.id   ab4e142eb36780aac51a43516f02be43
#
_cell.length_a   1.000
_cell.length_b   1.000
_cell.length_c   1.000
_cell.angle_alpha   90.00
_cell.angle_beta   90.00
_cell.angle_gamma   90.00
#
_symmetry.space_group_name_H-M   'P 1'
#
loop_
_entity.id
_entity.type
_entity.pdbx_description
1 polymer ?
#
loop_
_entity_poly.entity_id
_entity_poly.type
_entity_poly.pdbx_seq_one_letter_code
_entity_poly.pdbx_strand_id
1 'polypeptide(L)'
;MICGIDEAGRGPVLGPLVVAGVCLESDAPLRQLNVRDSKKLTAERREQLAPEIEKLSSHEVIIVPAEDIDALRSQMTLNALEARLFASIIRKLRPADIVYVDSADTDELEFKKAIKRDLDFEVEIVSKHQADDLFPVVSAASILAKVRRDAEMRLLQKEFGVEVGSGYPADPITVAFMEQWIREKGVLPPHTRTSWDTARRLMSLSQTRKLDEFQGAEK
;
A
#
# COMPACT_ATOMS: atom_id res chain seq x y z
N MET A 1 -2.63 18.81 -18.30
CA MET A 1 -1.81 17.93 -17.39
C MET A 1 -2.69 16.79 -16.92
N ILE A 2 -2.26 15.56 -17.09
CA ILE A 2 -2.94 14.34 -16.64
C ILE A 2 -2.22 13.77 -15.42
N CYS A 3 -2.96 13.21 -14.46
CA CYS A 3 -2.40 12.55 -13.29
C CYS A 3 -2.92 11.13 -13.15
N GLY A 4 -2.09 10.26 -12.57
CA GLY A 4 -2.46 8.92 -12.17
C GLY A 4 -2.12 8.69 -10.71
N ILE A 5 -2.97 7.96 -9.99
CA ILE A 5 -2.75 7.62 -8.59
C ILE A 5 -3.04 6.14 -8.39
N ASP A 6 -2.18 5.49 -7.62
CA ASP A 6 -2.31 4.09 -7.22
C ASP A 6 -1.66 3.87 -5.85
N GLU A 7 -1.93 2.72 -5.23
CA GLU A 7 -1.36 2.32 -3.96
C GLU A 7 -0.60 0.99 -4.05
N ALA A 8 0.23 0.75 -3.05
CA ALA A 8 0.85 -0.53 -2.77
C ALA A 8 0.78 -0.86 -1.28
N GLY A 9 0.49 -2.11 -0.96
CA GLY A 9 0.45 -2.53 0.43
C GLY A 9 -0.88 -2.32 1.14
N ARG A 10 -2.01 -2.39 0.43
CA ARG A 10 -3.36 -2.38 1.02
C ARG A 10 -3.62 -3.59 1.92
N GLY A 11 -3.33 -4.80 1.44
CA GLY A 11 -3.66 -6.06 2.10
C GLY A 11 -2.67 -6.64 3.12
N PRO A 12 -1.38 -6.24 3.19
CA PRO A 12 -0.41 -6.78 4.15
C PRO A 12 -0.84 -6.61 5.59
N VAL A 13 -0.44 -7.58 6.42
CA VAL A 13 -0.56 -7.55 7.88
C VAL A 13 0.66 -6.88 8.53
N LEU A 14 1.80 -6.83 7.83
CA LEU A 14 3.05 -6.22 8.27
C LEU A 14 3.52 -5.16 7.27
N GLY A 15 3.95 -4.01 7.78
CA GLY A 15 4.52 -2.92 7.00
C GLY A 15 3.51 -1.88 6.50
N PRO A 16 4.00 -0.85 5.78
CA PRO A 16 3.22 0.34 5.45
C PRO A 16 2.24 0.14 4.28
N LEU A 17 1.30 1.07 4.19
CA LEU A 17 0.57 1.42 2.97
C LEU A 17 1.29 2.58 2.29
N VAL A 18 1.51 2.50 0.99
CA VAL A 18 2.15 3.54 0.19
C VAL A 18 1.21 3.96 -0.92
N VAL A 19 0.96 5.25 -1.04
CA VAL A 19 0.19 5.84 -2.15
C VAL A 19 1.12 6.73 -2.96
N ALA A 20 1.10 6.60 -4.27
CA ALA A 20 1.86 7.46 -5.16
C ALA A 20 0.97 8.13 -6.21
N GLY A 21 1.37 9.33 -6.60
CA GLY A 21 0.76 10.06 -7.71
C GLY A 21 1.83 10.55 -8.68
N VAL A 22 1.50 10.52 -9.96
CA VAL A 22 2.37 10.92 -11.07
C VAL A 22 1.58 11.84 -12.00
N CYS A 23 2.12 13.01 -12.34
CA CYS A 23 1.49 13.98 -13.24
C CYS A 23 2.44 14.39 -14.38
N LEU A 24 1.90 14.45 -15.61
CA LEU A 24 2.61 14.89 -16.83
C LEU A 24 1.66 15.70 -17.74
N GLU A 25 2.24 16.41 -18.69
CA GLU A 25 1.43 17.07 -19.77
C GLU A 25 0.75 16.05 -20.68
N SER A 26 1.40 14.92 -20.96
CA SER A 26 0.85 13.79 -21.71
C SER A 26 1.50 12.47 -21.30
N ASP A 27 0.86 11.35 -21.59
CA ASP A 27 1.36 9.99 -21.29
C ASP A 27 2.36 9.45 -22.35
N ALA A 28 2.67 10.20 -23.39
CA ALA A 28 3.56 9.77 -24.47
C ALA A 28 4.95 9.35 -23.98
N PRO A 29 5.63 10.06 -23.06
CA PRO A 29 6.91 9.62 -22.51
C PRO A 29 6.81 8.29 -21.75
N LEU A 30 5.72 8.09 -20.99
CA LEU A 30 5.51 6.84 -20.22
C LEU A 30 5.25 5.64 -21.15
N ARG A 31 4.58 5.87 -22.29
CA ARG A 31 4.42 4.83 -23.33
C ARG A 31 5.74 4.39 -23.93
N GLN A 32 6.68 5.33 -24.12
CA GLN A 32 8.05 5.03 -24.59
C GLN A 32 8.85 4.22 -23.57
N LEU A 33 8.67 4.46 -22.27
CA LEU A 33 9.26 3.67 -21.19
C LEU A 33 8.65 2.28 -21.03
N ASN A 34 7.55 2.02 -21.73
CA ASN A 34 6.83 0.73 -21.67
C ASN A 34 6.41 0.35 -20.25
N VAL A 35 5.84 1.33 -19.50
CA VAL A 35 5.39 1.14 -18.11
C VAL A 35 4.11 0.29 -17.95
N ARG A 36 3.47 -0.11 -19.08
CA ARG A 36 2.25 -0.92 -19.06
C ARG A 36 2.46 -2.26 -18.32
N ASP A 37 1.37 -2.77 -17.75
CA ASP A 37 1.37 -4.04 -17.02
C ASP A 37 2.33 -4.06 -15.81
N SER A 38 2.21 -3.08 -14.91
CA SER A 38 3.04 -2.98 -13.70
C SER A 38 3.12 -4.29 -12.91
N LYS A 39 2.05 -5.11 -12.97
CA LYS A 39 1.93 -6.42 -12.33
C LYS A 39 2.81 -7.51 -12.97
N LYS A 40 3.17 -7.35 -14.25
CA LYS A 40 4.07 -8.29 -14.97
C LYS A 40 5.54 -7.90 -14.87
N LEU A 41 5.84 -6.70 -14.38
CA LEU A 41 7.22 -6.26 -14.21
C LEU A 41 7.86 -6.92 -13.00
N THR A 42 9.10 -7.37 -13.15
CA THR A 42 9.92 -7.83 -12.01
C THR A 42 10.26 -6.66 -11.08
N ALA A 43 10.64 -6.95 -9.83
CA ALA A 43 11.07 -5.93 -8.88
C ALA A 43 12.24 -5.08 -9.42
N GLU A 44 13.25 -5.75 -10.02
CA GLU A 44 14.42 -5.11 -10.62
C GLU A 44 14.02 -4.15 -11.75
N ARG A 45 13.05 -4.57 -12.60
CA ARG A 45 12.59 -3.72 -13.69
C ARG A 45 11.84 -2.50 -13.18
N ARG A 46 11.01 -2.65 -12.12
CA ARG A 46 10.36 -1.51 -11.47
C ARG A 46 11.38 -0.54 -10.87
N GLU A 47 12.41 -1.05 -10.19
CA GLU A 47 13.50 -0.23 -9.63
C GLU A 47 14.29 0.54 -10.70
N GLN A 48 14.46 -0.02 -11.89
CA GLN A 48 15.07 0.68 -13.02
C GLN A 48 14.18 1.78 -13.60
N LEU A 49 12.86 1.55 -13.64
CA LEU A 49 11.89 2.49 -14.21
C LEU A 49 11.59 3.66 -13.27
N ALA A 50 11.59 3.44 -11.96
CA ALA A 50 11.20 4.47 -10.99
C ALA A 50 11.99 5.79 -11.18
N PRO A 51 13.33 5.83 -11.25
CA PRO A 51 14.07 7.07 -11.44
C PRO A 51 13.79 7.75 -12.80
N GLU A 52 13.44 6.99 -13.82
CA GLU A 52 13.07 7.58 -15.13
C GLU A 52 11.68 8.23 -15.05
N ILE A 53 10.73 7.58 -14.35
CA ILE A 53 9.40 8.15 -14.12
C ILE A 53 9.52 9.44 -13.29
N GLU A 54 10.31 9.43 -12.22
CA GLU A 54 10.54 10.60 -11.37
C GLU A 54 11.14 11.79 -12.13
N LYS A 55 12.07 11.55 -13.05
CA LYS A 55 12.65 12.61 -13.91
C LYS A 55 11.67 13.21 -14.88
N LEU A 56 10.71 12.42 -15.37
CA LEU A 56 9.77 12.82 -16.42
C LEU A 56 8.51 13.49 -15.88
N SER A 57 8.25 13.39 -14.59
CA SER A 57 6.97 13.75 -14.00
C SER A 57 7.09 14.61 -12.74
N SER A 58 6.03 15.37 -12.47
CA SER A 58 5.76 15.79 -11.10
C SER A 58 5.16 14.61 -10.37
N HIS A 59 5.71 14.24 -9.24
CA HIS A 59 5.25 13.08 -8.47
C HIS A 59 5.21 13.37 -6.97
N GLU A 60 4.40 12.60 -6.27
CA GLU A 60 4.27 12.65 -4.82
C GLU A 60 4.07 11.24 -4.28
N VAL A 61 4.67 10.95 -3.13
CA VAL A 61 4.52 9.65 -2.45
C VAL A 61 4.18 9.88 -0.98
N ILE A 62 3.15 9.20 -0.50
CA ILE A 62 2.76 9.19 0.90
C ILE A 62 2.96 7.78 1.45
N ILE A 63 3.69 7.67 2.56
CA ILE A 63 3.90 6.43 3.30
C ILE A 63 3.10 6.52 4.59
N VAL A 64 2.25 5.53 4.84
CA VAL A 64 1.46 5.43 6.07
C VAL A 64 1.93 4.21 6.84
N PRO A 65 2.61 4.39 8.00
CA PRO A 65 3.04 3.29 8.86
C PRO A 65 1.88 2.45 9.37
N ALA A 66 2.15 1.21 9.79
CA ALA A 66 1.13 0.29 10.28
C ALA A 66 0.36 0.85 11.49
N GLU A 67 1.05 1.52 12.38
CA GLU A 67 0.51 2.14 13.60
C GLU A 67 -0.49 3.25 13.25
N ASP A 68 -0.16 4.09 12.27
CA ASP A 68 -1.03 5.16 11.78
C ASP A 68 -2.26 4.61 11.06
N ILE A 69 -2.09 3.51 10.29
CA ILE A 69 -3.22 2.82 9.67
C ILE A 69 -4.20 2.33 10.73
N ASP A 70 -3.72 1.67 11.78
CA ASP A 70 -4.56 1.17 12.87
C ASP A 70 -5.27 2.31 13.62
N ALA A 71 -4.54 3.40 13.93
CA ALA A 71 -5.11 4.57 14.58
C ALA A 71 -6.22 5.21 13.74
N LEU A 72 -5.99 5.39 12.43
CA LEU A 72 -6.97 5.99 11.52
C LEU A 72 -8.18 5.07 11.28
N ARG A 73 -7.95 3.76 11.19
CA ARG A 73 -9.03 2.78 11.03
C ARG A 73 -9.96 2.65 12.24
N SER A 74 -9.56 3.12 13.40
CA SER A 74 -10.47 3.23 14.54
C SER A 74 -11.61 4.24 14.29
N GLN A 75 -11.42 5.18 13.34
CA GLN A 75 -12.33 6.27 13.03
C GLN A 75 -12.99 6.16 11.64
N MET A 76 -12.39 5.39 10.73
CA MET A 76 -12.86 5.27 9.34
C MET A 76 -12.52 3.91 8.72
N THR A 77 -13.21 3.58 7.61
CA THR A 77 -12.88 2.39 6.81
C THR A 77 -11.57 2.55 6.07
N LEU A 78 -10.97 1.45 5.62
CA LEU A 78 -9.76 1.49 4.80
C LEU A 78 -9.98 2.24 3.48
N ASN A 79 -11.14 2.03 2.82
CA ASN A 79 -11.51 2.75 1.59
C ASN A 79 -11.57 4.27 1.83
N ALA A 80 -12.13 4.70 2.96
CA ALA A 80 -12.19 6.13 3.30
C ALA A 80 -10.79 6.71 3.59
N LEU A 81 -9.91 5.94 4.23
CA LEU A 81 -8.51 6.33 4.43
C LEU A 81 -7.80 6.51 3.09
N GLU A 82 -7.92 5.54 2.19
CA GLU A 82 -7.30 5.61 0.86
C GLU A 82 -7.83 6.78 0.04
N ALA A 83 -9.14 7.02 0.04
CA ALA A 83 -9.72 8.19 -0.62
C ALA A 83 -9.13 9.51 -0.11
N ARG A 84 -8.91 9.66 1.21
CA ARG A 84 -8.24 10.83 1.81
C ARG A 84 -6.78 10.95 1.40
N LEU A 85 -6.06 9.83 1.33
CA LEU A 85 -4.68 9.82 0.87
C LEU A 85 -4.59 10.23 -0.60
N PHE A 86 -5.49 9.71 -1.45
CA PHE A 86 -5.59 10.09 -2.87
C PHE A 86 -5.89 11.59 -3.00
N ALA A 87 -6.86 12.11 -2.26
CA ALA A 87 -7.16 13.54 -2.23
C ALA A 87 -5.95 14.38 -1.76
N SER A 88 -5.17 13.87 -0.80
CA SER A 88 -3.95 14.55 -0.34
C SER A 88 -2.89 14.62 -1.44
N ILE A 89 -2.68 13.56 -2.22
CA ILE A 89 -1.82 13.55 -3.39
C ILE A 89 -2.31 14.58 -4.43
N ILE A 90 -3.61 14.56 -4.76
CA ILE A 90 -4.21 15.49 -5.72
C ILE A 90 -4.00 16.95 -5.29
N ARG A 91 -4.20 17.27 -4.01
CA ARG A 91 -3.95 18.63 -3.49
C ARG A 91 -2.50 19.08 -3.63
N LYS A 92 -1.53 18.17 -3.44
CA LYS A 92 -0.11 18.49 -3.56
C LYS A 92 0.30 18.69 -5.03
N LEU A 93 -0.15 17.81 -5.91
CA LEU A 93 0.22 17.84 -7.33
C LEU A 93 -0.56 18.90 -8.13
N ARG A 94 -1.75 19.30 -7.67
CA ARG A 94 -2.61 20.31 -8.32
C ARG A 94 -2.77 20.12 -9.83
N PRO A 95 -3.25 18.97 -10.29
CA PRO A 95 -3.48 18.71 -11.71
C PRO A 95 -4.50 19.68 -12.31
N ALA A 96 -4.26 20.12 -13.56
CA ALA A 96 -5.11 21.09 -14.21
C ALA A 96 -6.35 20.46 -14.86
N ASP A 97 -6.26 19.21 -15.39
CA ASP A 97 -7.29 18.67 -16.25
C ASP A 97 -7.97 17.42 -15.67
N ILE A 98 -7.27 16.29 -15.59
CA ILE A 98 -7.88 15.02 -15.26
C ILE A 98 -6.97 14.15 -14.37
N VAL A 99 -7.59 13.42 -13.43
CA VAL A 99 -6.94 12.44 -12.55
C VAL A 99 -7.55 11.06 -12.79
N TYR A 100 -6.72 10.10 -13.13
CA TYR A 100 -7.06 8.68 -13.21
C TYR A 100 -6.63 8.01 -11.91
N VAL A 101 -7.51 7.22 -11.30
CA VAL A 101 -7.22 6.52 -10.05
C VAL A 101 -7.58 5.05 -10.16
N ASP A 102 -6.73 4.17 -9.59
CA ASP A 102 -7.14 2.79 -9.35
C ASP A 102 -8.14 2.76 -8.19
N SER A 103 -9.31 2.10 -8.42
CA SER A 103 -10.37 2.12 -7.43
C SER A 103 -10.09 1.12 -6.31
N ALA A 104 -9.92 1.61 -5.12
CA ALA A 104 -9.80 0.79 -3.91
C ALA A 104 -11.16 0.29 -3.39
N ASP A 105 -12.27 0.84 -3.86
CA ASP A 105 -13.63 0.45 -3.50
C ASP A 105 -14.25 -0.45 -4.58
N THR A 106 -15.19 -1.31 -4.20
CA THR A 106 -15.99 -2.09 -5.14
C THR A 106 -16.89 -1.22 -6.03
N ASP A 107 -17.26 -0.03 -5.56
CA ASP A 107 -17.99 0.98 -6.32
C ASP A 107 -17.06 2.13 -6.74
N GLU A 108 -16.69 2.16 -8.03
CA GLU A 108 -15.84 3.18 -8.63
C GLU A 108 -16.40 4.60 -8.44
N LEU A 109 -17.73 4.76 -8.49
CA LEU A 109 -18.39 6.06 -8.35
C LEU A 109 -18.34 6.55 -6.90
N GLU A 110 -18.59 5.68 -5.93
CA GLU A 110 -18.51 6.04 -4.52
C GLU A 110 -17.05 6.39 -4.13
N PHE A 111 -16.05 5.67 -4.64
CA PHE A 111 -14.66 6.01 -4.42
C PHE A 111 -14.30 7.40 -4.99
N LYS A 112 -14.71 7.68 -6.23
CA LYS A 112 -14.60 9.03 -6.83
C LYS A 112 -15.22 10.11 -5.98
N LYS A 113 -16.45 9.89 -5.49
CA LYS A 113 -17.15 10.85 -4.62
C LYS A 113 -16.43 11.04 -3.28
N ALA A 114 -15.88 9.96 -2.72
CA ALA A 114 -15.12 10.02 -1.48
C ALA A 114 -13.86 10.88 -1.63
N ILE A 115 -13.13 10.73 -2.73
CA ILE A 115 -11.96 11.57 -3.04
C ILE A 115 -12.39 13.04 -3.20
N LYS A 116 -13.44 13.31 -3.99
CA LYS A 116 -13.91 14.68 -4.26
C LYS A 116 -14.34 15.44 -3.00
N ARG A 117 -14.90 14.75 -2.01
CA ARG A 117 -15.30 15.39 -0.71
C ARG A 117 -14.15 16.07 0.02
N ASP A 118 -12.94 15.57 -0.16
CA ASP A 118 -11.75 16.07 0.53
C ASP A 118 -10.93 17.07 -0.34
N LEU A 119 -11.44 17.46 -1.52
CA LEU A 119 -10.82 18.45 -2.38
C LEU A 119 -11.51 19.82 -2.20
N ASP A 120 -10.72 20.88 -2.24
CA ASP A 120 -11.15 22.28 -2.15
C ASP A 120 -11.20 22.98 -3.53
N PHE A 121 -11.05 22.22 -4.60
CA PHE A 121 -11.13 22.67 -6.00
C PHE A 121 -11.75 21.58 -6.89
N GLU A 122 -12.27 22.01 -8.03
CA GLU A 122 -12.83 21.09 -9.02
C GLU A 122 -11.74 20.51 -9.91
N VAL A 123 -11.79 19.19 -10.09
CA VAL A 123 -10.98 18.45 -11.05
C VAL A 123 -11.77 17.23 -11.54
N GLU A 124 -11.57 16.85 -12.78
CA GLU A 124 -12.16 15.62 -13.30
C GLU A 124 -11.42 14.41 -12.73
N ILE A 125 -12.18 13.46 -12.15
CA ILE A 125 -11.63 12.20 -11.64
C ILE A 125 -12.29 11.04 -12.39
N VAL A 126 -11.45 10.16 -12.92
CA VAL A 126 -11.84 8.87 -13.51
C VAL A 126 -11.35 7.77 -12.61
N SER A 127 -12.27 7.16 -11.87
CA SER A 127 -11.99 6.00 -11.01
C SER A 127 -12.34 4.73 -11.78
N LYS A 128 -11.40 3.78 -11.86
CA LYS A 128 -11.55 2.50 -12.54
C LYS A 128 -10.85 1.40 -11.78
N HIS A 129 -11.44 0.20 -11.80
CA HIS A 129 -10.72 -0.99 -11.39
C HIS A 129 -9.64 -1.33 -12.40
N GLN A 130 -8.48 -1.76 -11.92
CA GLN A 130 -7.33 -2.09 -12.75
C GLN A 130 -6.91 -0.92 -13.67
N ALA A 131 -6.99 0.28 -13.14
CA ALA A 131 -6.64 1.49 -13.90
C ALA A 131 -5.16 1.50 -14.30
N ASP A 132 -4.30 0.79 -13.57
CA ASP A 132 -2.89 0.58 -13.91
C ASP A 132 -2.69 -0.18 -15.24
N ASP A 133 -3.66 -1.05 -15.62
CA ASP A 133 -3.64 -1.74 -16.93
C ASP A 133 -4.17 -0.83 -18.07
N LEU A 134 -4.99 0.15 -17.74
CA LEU A 134 -5.67 1.02 -18.73
C LEU A 134 -4.88 2.30 -19.03
N PHE A 135 -4.32 2.92 -17.99
CA PHE A 135 -3.72 4.26 -18.06
C PHE A 135 -2.24 4.24 -17.70
N PRO A 136 -1.33 4.57 -18.62
CA PRO A 136 0.11 4.58 -18.36
C PRO A 136 0.52 5.44 -17.15
N VAL A 137 -0.21 6.53 -16.90
CA VAL A 137 0.07 7.41 -15.76
C VAL A 137 -0.29 6.74 -14.42
N VAL A 138 -1.31 5.89 -14.35
CA VAL A 138 -1.63 5.08 -13.17
C VAL A 138 -0.63 3.95 -13.00
N SER A 139 -0.24 3.28 -14.10
CA SER A 139 0.83 2.27 -14.07
C SER A 139 2.15 2.85 -13.55
N ALA A 140 2.50 4.07 -13.93
CA ALA A 140 3.68 4.75 -13.40
C ALA A 140 3.57 5.02 -11.89
N ALA A 141 2.40 5.47 -11.40
CA ALA A 141 2.13 5.64 -9.98
C ALA A 141 2.23 4.30 -9.22
N SER A 142 1.67 3.23 -9.77
CA SER A 142 1.77 1.85 -9.26
C SER A 142 3.23 1.41 -9.09
N ILE A 143 4.07 1.69 -10.09
CA ILE A 143 5.50 1.37 -10.04
C ILE A 143 6.17 2.12 -8.88
N LEU A 144 5.96 3.43 -8.76
CA LEU A 144 6.54 4.23 -7.67
C LEU A 144 6.07 3.74 -6.30
N ALA A 145 4.77 3.48 -6.13
CA ALA A 145 4.22 2.98 -4.88
C ALA A 145 4.84 1.63 -4.49
N LYS A 146 4.96 0.69 -5.44
CA LYS A 146 5.55 -0.64 -5.21
C LYS A 146 7.03 -0.54 -4.87
N VAL A 147 7.82 0.22 -5.64
CA VAL A 147 9.27 0.40 -5.39
C VAL A 147 9.50 1.02 -4.02
N ARG A 148 8.73 2.05 -3.66
CA ARG A 148 8.85 2.67 -2.35
C ARG A 148 8.46 1.70 -1.23
N ARG A 149 7.35 0.96 -1.37
CA ARG A 149 6.96 -0.03 -0.38
C ARG A 149 7.99 -1.14 -0.23
N ASP A 150 8.53 -1.66 -1.33
CA ASP A 150 9.57 -2.69 -1.30
C ASP A 150 10.83 -2.19 -0.58
N ALA A 151 11.17 -0.90 -0.73
CA ALA A 151 12.25 -0.26 0.03
C ALA A 151 11.95 -0.21 1.55
N GLU A 152 10.74 0.16 1.94
CA GLU A 152 10.32 0.14 3.35
C GLU A 152 10.38 -1.27 3.95
N MET A 153 9.94 -2.30 3.21
CA MET A 153 10.04 -3.69 3.67
C MET A 153 11.49 -4.14 3.86
N ARG A 154 12.41 -3.68 3.00
CA ARG A 154 13.86 -3.93 3.19
C ARG A 154 14.42 -3.24 4.44
N LEU A 155 13.90 -2.06 4.81
CA LEU A 155 14.27 -1.39 6.07
C LEU A 155 13.79 -2.17 7.27
N LEU A 156 12.55 -2.65 7.27
CA LEU A 156 12.02 -3.52 8.33
C LEU A 156 12.85 -4.80 8.48
N GLN A 157 13.22 -5.43 7.36
CA GLN A 157 14.07 -6.63 7.38
C GLN A 157 15.44 -6.36 8.02
N LYS A 158 16.04 -5.18 7.76
CA LYS A 158 17.28 -4.77 8.43
C LYS A 158 17.07 -4.50 9.91
N GLU A 159 15.98 -3.87 10.30
CA GLU A 159 15.63 -3.57 11.68
C GLU A 159 15.48 -4.85 12.52
N PHE A 160 14.77 -5.86 11.98
CA PHE A 160 14.56 -7.14 12.65
C PHE A 160 15.79 -8.07 12.59
N GLY A 161 16.71 -7.83 11.66
CA GLY A 161 17.88 -8.69 11.44
C GLY A 161 17.58 -10.06 10.85
N VAL A 162 16.35 -10.28 10.40
CA VAL A 162 15.85 -11.53 9.81
C VAL A 162 14.94 -11.25 8.63
N GLU A 163 14.71 -12.25 7.79
CA GLU A 163 13.76 -12.14 6.69
C GLU A 163 12.33 -12.08 7.21
N VAL A 164 11.58 -11.05 6.80
CA VAL A 164 10.19 -10.82 7.23
C VAL A 164 9.16 -11.11 6.14
N GLY A 165 9.64 -11.44 4.95
CA GLY A 165 8.81 -11.67 3.77
C GLY A 165 8.17 -10.40 3.20
N SER A 166 7.11 -10.59 2.44
CA SER A 166 6.40 -9.52 1.74
C SER A 166 5.42 -8.72 2.63
N GLY A 167 5.17 -9.19 3.84
CA GLY A 167 4.18 -8.64 4.76
C GLY A 167 2.74 -9.13 4.52
N TYR A 168 2.47 -9.88 3.46
CA TYR A 168 1.12 -10.38 3.17
C TYR A 168 0.74 -11.60 4.01
N PRO A 169 -0.54 -11.74 4.38
CA PRO A 169 -1.04 -12.91 5.14
C PRO A 169 -0.86 -14.25 4.42
N ALA A 170 -0.79 -14.23 3.09
CA ALA A 170 -0.59 -15.44 2.27
C ALA A 170 0.90 -15.82 2.10
N ASP A 171 1.81 -14.97 2.53
CA ASP A 171 3.24 -15.23 2.44
C ASP A 171 3.70 -16.08 3.64
N PRO A 172 4.17 -17.32 3.41
CA PRO A 172 4.58 -18.21 4.48
C PRO A 172 5.79 -17.68 5.28
N ILE A 173 6.67 -16.88 4.67
CA ILE A 173 7.82 -16.27 5.35
C ILE A 173 7.30 -15.25 6.37
N THR A 174 6.35 -14.39 5.97
CA THR A 174 5.74 -13.40 6.86
C THR A 174 5.04 -14.08 8.03
N VAL A 175 4.25 -15.11 7.76
CA VAL A 175 3.52 -15.83 8.81
C VAL A 175 4.50 -16.51 9.78
N ALA A 176 5.52 -17.20 9.27
CA ALA A 176 6.53 -17.86 10.10
C ALA A 176 7.30 -16.87 10.98
N PHE A 177 7.71 -15.72 10.42
CA PHE A 177 8.33 -14.64 11.18
C PHE A 177 7.43 -14.16 12.33
N MET A 178 6.16 -13.85 12.06
CA MET A 178 5.22 -13.38 13.07
C MET A 178 4.96 -14.42 14.16
N GLU A 179 4.78 -15.69 13.79
CA GLU A 179 4.59 -16.79 14.75
C GLU A 179 5.81 -16.99 15.65
N GLN A 180 7.01 -16.94 15.08
CA GLN A 180 8.25 -17.05 15.87
C GLN A 180 8.37 -15.87 16.84
N TRP A 181 8.16 -14.64 16.37
CA TRP A 181 8.22 -13.45 17.22
C TRP A 181 7.23 -13.53 18.39
N ILE A 182 5.97 -13.89 18.12
CA ILE A 182 4.96 -14.04 19.16
C ILE A 182 5.34 -15.13 20.17
N ARG A 183 5.91 -16.24 19.72
CA ARG A 183 6.39 -17.32 20.58
C ARG A 183 7.50 -16.85 21.54
N GLU A 184 8.44 -16.08 21.02
CA GLU A 184 9.60 -15.60 21.78
C GLU A 184 9.28 -14.41 22.68
N LYS A 185 8.49 -13.46 22.21
CA LYS A 185 8.24 -12.18 22.88
C LYS A 185 6.88 -12.08 23.55
N GLY A 186 5.93 -12.92 23.17
CA GLY A 186 4.57 -12.91 23.72
C GLY A 186 3.66 -11.79 23.19
N VAL A 187 4.14 -10.98 22.25
CA VAL A 187 3.45 -9.84 21.66
C VAL A 187 3.61 -9.86 20.13
N LEU A 188 2.78 -9.10 19.39
CA LEU A 188 2.95 -8.91 17.95
C LEU A 188 4.25 -8.14 17.66
N PRO A 189 4.92 -8.43 16.52
CA PRO A 189 6.07 -7.63 16.12
C PRO A 189 5.67 -6.16 15.88
N PRO A 190 6.58 -5.19 16.10
CA PRO A 190 6.40 -3.83 15.61
C PRO A 190 6.01 -3.80 14.14
N HIS A 191 5.39 -2.72 13.69
CA HIS A 191 4.92 -2.54 12.31
C HIS A 191 3.84 -3.54 11.87
N THR A 192 3.20 -4.25 12.81
CA THR A 192 2.04 -5.10 12.55
C THR A 192 0.77 -4.25 12.55
N ARG A 193 -0.09 -4.46 11.57
CA ARG A 193 -1.45 -3.91 11.55
C ARG A 193 -2.34 -4.77 12.45
N THR A 194 -2.46 -4.39 13.70
CA THR A 194 -3.14 -5.16 14.76
C THR A 194 -4.65 -5.30 14.49
N SER A 195 -5.23 -4.38 13.73
CA SER A 195 -6.62 -4.42 13.31
C SER A 195 -6.92 -5.45 12.21
N TRP A 196 -5.90 -6.12 11.63
CA TRP A 196 -6.08 -7.20 10.65
C TRP A 196 -6.45 -8.53 11.32
N ASP A 197 -7.36 -9.28 10.71
CA ASP A 197 -7.80 -10.59 11.23
C ASP A 197 -6.63 -11.57 11.42
N THR A 198 -5.67 -11.54 10.52
CA THR A 198 -4.46 -12.38 10.63
C THR A 198 -3.69 -12.10 11.91
N ALA A 199 -3.45 -10.83 12.26
CA ALA A 199 -2.76 -10.47 13.49
C ALA A 199 -3.52 -10.96 14.73
N ARG A 200 -4.83 -10.72 14.78
CA ARG A 200 -5.69 -11.16 15.87
C ARG A 200 -5.69 -12.69 16.02
N ARG A 201 -5.79 -13.40 14.90
CA ARG A 201 -5.77 -14.88 14.89
C ARG A 201 -4.43 -15.43 15.39
N LEU A 202 -3.30 -14.90 14.95
CA LEU A 202 -1.97 -15.35 15.38
C LEU A 202 -1.77 -15.15 16.90
N MET A 203 -2.19 -14.01 17.43
CA MET A 203 -2.16 -13.77 18.89
C MET A 203 -3.04 -14.73 19.67
N SER A 204 -4.27 -14.96 19.23
CA SER A 204 -5.21 -15.88 19.90
C SER A 204 -4.69 -17.32 19.93
N LEU A 205 -4.14 -17.82 18.81
CA LEU A 205 -3.56 -19.16 18.72
C LEU A 205 -2.37 -19.35 19.69
N SER A 206 -1.54 -18.32 19.85
CA SER A 206 -0.40 -18.34 20.77
C SER A 206 -0.87 -18.41 22.24
N GLN A 207 -1.92 -17.70 22.60
CA GLN A 207 -2.49 -17.72 23.94
C GLN A 207 -3.10 -19.08 24.28
N THR A 208 -3.81 -19.71 23.34
CA THR A 208 -4.40 -21.05 23.53
C THR A 208 -3.31 -22.10 23.75
N ARG A 209 -2.23 -22.11 22.94
CA ARG A 209 -1.11 -23.05 23.11
C ARG A 209 -0.43 -22.94 24.48
N LYS A 210 -0.23 -21.70 24.98
CA LYS A 210 0.32 -21.50 26.34
C LYS A 210 -0.56 -22.08 27.43
N LEU A 211 -1.87 -21.99 27.31
CA LEU A 211 -2.83 -22.57 28.26
C LEU A 211 -2.77 -24.10 28.24
N ASP A 212 -2.69 -24.72 27.07
CA ASP A 212 -2.59 -26.18 26.93
C ASP A 212 -1.28 -26.72 27.51
N GLU A 213 -0.15 -26.00 27.30
CA GLU A 213 1.14 -26.36 27.91
C GLU A 213 1.12 -26.28 29.45
N PHE A 214 0.44 -25.26 30.01
CA PHE A 214 0.27 -25.15 31.49
C PHE A 214 -0.59 -26.28 32.05
N GLN A 215 -1.68 -26.65 31.39
CA GLN A 215 -2.57 -27.74 31.86
C GLN A 215 -1.95 -29.13 31.64
N GLY A 216 -1.01 -29.28 30.70
CA GLY A 216 -0.27 -30.52 30.47
C GLY A 216 0.89 -30.75 31.47
N ALA A 217 1.39 -29.70 32.12
CA ALA A 217 2.47 -29.74 33.08
C ALA A 217 1.99 -30.11 34.50
N GLU A 218 0.68 -30.13 34.77
CA GLU A 218 0.10 -30.53 36.05
C GLU A 218 -0.33 -32.01 36.11
N LYS A 219 0.02 -32.81 35.10
CA LYS A 219 -0.19 -34.27 35.07
C LYS A 219 1.15 -35.01 35.11
#